data_bb70263c7229c6d580e7e8018e5b2331
#
_entry.id   bb70263c7229c6d580e7e8018e5b2331
#
_cell.length_a   1.000
_cell.length_b   1.000
_cell.length_c   1.000
_cell.angle_alpha   90.00
_cell.angle_beta   90.00
_cell.angle_gamma   90.00
#
_symmetry.space_group_name_H-M   'P 1'
#
loop_
_entity.id
_entity.type
_entity.pdbx_description
1 polymer ?
#
loop_
_entity_poly.entity_id
_entity_poly.type
_entity_poly.pdbx_seq_one_letter_code
_entity_poly.pdbx_strand_id
1 'polypeptide(L)'
;MKSLLFSMFVLSVSSICAADVATLEAQRRGAEVNMPLLIVDDNGNPVDGATVLYGFYNGGSQSEKFEGSTDENGCYLIRGRCKYYVSWSVVKKGFYMGSFRQSFASTKERPAVIDGKWQPWGEERRIVLKRKLNPIAMSTHRFDRYKPPVFDEWLGFDLCKCLWCSPYGEGEHADVLMRFTKDYRSPFDFASTFEVSFTNNPCAGFALLRKDMCSEMKSVYTASTNDSTYSETYFKQVKRIVENGTCREDRLPDDEYLVFRTRTKVDDKGRLLSAHYGKIYGPFEYNLNFAMESRGIYFNSTANDLNLEDDVTYKESEVYFNQR
;
A
#
# COMPACT_ATOMS: atom_id res chain seq x y z
N MET A 1 54.24 -4.83 -1.28
CA MET A 1 52.92 -4.26 -0.93
C MET A 1 52.04 -3.90 -2.13
N LYS A 2 52.54 -3.39 -3.26
CA LYS A 2 51.73 -3.05 -4.44
C LYS A 2 51.15 -4.25 -5.17
N SER A 3 51.80 -5.43 -5.15
CA SER A 3 51.34 -6.64 -5.83
C SER A 3 50.17 -7.33 -5.14
N LEU A 4 50.04 -7.27 -3.81
CA LEU A 4 48.92 -7.85 -3.05
C LEU A 4 47.62 -7.07 -3.23
N LEU A 5 47.68 -5.72 -3.32
CA LEU A 5 46.51 -4.87 -3.54
C LEU A 5 45.89 -5.06 -4.94
N PHE A 6 46.75 -5.31 -5.95
CA PHE A 6 46.27 -5.57 -7.32
C PHE A 6 45.59 -6.93 -7.42
N SER A 7 46.06 -7.96 -6.71
CA SER A 7 45.45 -9.30 -6.68
C SER A 7 44.09 -9.29 -5.98
N MET A 8 43.94 -8.54 -4.89
CA MET A 8 42.62 -8.40 -4.22
C MET A 8 41.59 -7.64 -5.07
N PHE A 9 42.02 -6.64 -5.84
CA PHE A 9 41.11 -5.87 -6.69
C PHE A 9 40.62 -6.70 -7.91
N VAL A 10 41.50 -7.51 -8.48
CA VAL A 10 41.15 -8.43 -9.59
C VAL A 10 40.15 -9.52 -9.12
N LEU A 11 40.35 -10.06 -7.91
CA LEU A 11 39.40 -11.05 -7.33
C LEU A 11 38.01 -10.47 -7.06
N SER A 12 37.91 -9.23 -6.60
CA SER A 12 36.62 -8.57 -6.35
C SER A 12 35.86 -8.25 -7.65
N VAL A 13 36.55 -7.78 -8.66
CA VAL A 13 35.94 -7.50 -9.98
C VAL A 13 35.49 -8.78 -10.69
N SER A 14 36.26 -9.86 -10.61
CA SER A 14 35.88 -11.15 -11.21
C SER A 14 34.67 -11.77 -10.52
N SER A 15 34.49 -11.60 -9.22
CA SER A 15 33.33 -12.09 -8.46
C SER A 15 32.03 -11.34 -8.84
N ILE A 16 32.09 -10.05 -9.06
CA ILE A 16 30.94 -9.25 -9.51
C ILE A 16 30.52 -9.66 -10.94
N CYS A 17 31.47 -9.82 -11.88
CA CYS A 17 31.17 -10.26 -13.23
C CYS A 17 30.58 -11.67 -13.27
N ALA A 18 31.05 -12.60 -12.45
CA ALA A 18 30.54 -13.98 -12.41
C ALA A 18 29.11 -14.05 -11.86
N ALA A 19 28.76 -13.25 -10.85
CA ALA A 19 27.40 -13.16 -10.31
C ALA A 19 26.41 -12.61 -11.34
N ASP A 20 26.79 -11.61 -12.13
CA ASP A 20 25.97 -11.03 -13.17
C ASP A 20 25.73 -12.03 -14.33
N VAL A 21 26.75 -12.77 -14.74
CA VAL A 21 26.64 -13.80 -15.78
C VAL A 21 25.68 -14.92 -15.35
N ALA A 22 25.79 -15.42 -14.12
CA ALA A 22 24.89 -16.44 -13.58
C ALA A 22 23.44 -15.96 -13.53
N THR A 23 23.21 -14.70 -13.15
CA THR A 23 21.88 -14.10 -13.13
C THR A 23 21.29 -13.96 -14.54
N LEU A 24 22.08 -13.50 -15.51
CA LEU A 24 21.66 -13.39 -16.91
C LEU A 24 21.33 -14.78 -17.52
N GLU A 25 22.11 -15.79 -17.19
CA GLU A 25 21.84 -17.16 -17.65
C GLU A 25 20.56 -17.73 -17.02
N ALA A 26 20.32 -17.47 -15.71
CA ALA A 26 19.10 -17.82 -15.03
C ALA A 26 17.87 -17.10 -15.61
N GLN A 27 17.99 -15.83 -15.98
CA GLN A 27 16.92 -15.11 -16.67
C GLN A 27 16.64 -15.66 -18.07
N ARG A 28 17.63 -16.25 -18.75
CA ARG A 28 17.45 -16.86 -20.06
C ARG A 28 16.87 -18.27 -20.00
N ARG A 29 17.39 -19.11 -19.09
CA ARG A 29 17.07 -20.57 -19.01
C ARG A 29 16.17 -20.94 -17.84
N GLY A 30 15.98 -20.04 -16.89
CA GLY A 30 15.38 -20.29 -15.59
C GLY A 30 16.37 -20.87 -14.59
N ALA A 31 16.15 -20.60 -13.31
CA ALA A 31 16.84 -21.25 -12.20
C ALA A 31 15.82 -21.89 -11.24
N GLU A 32 16.28 -22.80 -10.40
CA GLU A 32 15.42 -23.52 -9.47
C GLU A 32 14.95 -22.62 -8.33
N VAL A 33 13.71 -22.83 -7.91
CA VAL A 33 13.06 -22.19 -6.74
C VAL A 33 12.77 -23.26 -5.70
N ASN A 34 13.11 -22.98 -4.45
CA ASN A 34 12.74 -23.77 -3.28
C ASN A 34 12.37 -22.78 -2.15
N MET A 35 11.08 -22.59 -1.93
CA MET A 35 10.57 -21.55 -1.02
C MET A 35 9.55 -22.16 -0.07
N PRO A 36 9.97 -22.54 1.14
CA PRO A 36 9.07 -22.97 2.22
C PRO A 36 8.22 -21.78 2.67
N LEU A 37 6.92 -22.02 2.84
CA LEU A 37 5.96 -21.09 3.41
C LEU A 37 5.49 -21.61 4.75
N LEU A 38 5.37 -20.73 5.74
CA LEU A 38 4.69 -20.95 7.00
C LEU A 38 3.53 -19.94 7.09
N ILE A 39 2.31 -20.44 6.97
CA ILE A 39 1.09 -19.65 7.02
C ILE A 39 0.53 -19.69 8.45
N VAL A 40 0.38 -18.51 9.06
CA VAL A 40 -0.16 -18.35 10.41
C VAL A 40 -1.28 -17.31 10.42
N ASP A 41 -2.09 -17.32 11.47
CA ASP A 41 -3.08 -16.26 11.73
C ASP A 41 -2.47 -15.06 12.50
N ASP A 42 -3.29 -14.05 12.80
CA ASP A 42 -2.92 -12.86 13.58
C ASP A 42 -2.38 -13.18 14.99
N ASN A 43 -2.71 -14.35 15.54
CA ASN A 43 -2.24 -14.81 16.85
C ASN A 43 -0.99 -15.68 16.74
N GLY A 44 -0.52 -15.95 15.52
CA GLY A 44 0.63 -16.79 15.24
C GLY A 44 0.32 -18.29 15.21
N ASN A 45 -0.95 -18.70 15.23
CA ASN A 45 -1.33 -20.10 15.10
C ASN A 45 -1.23 -20.54 13.64
N PRO A 46 -0.79 -21.80 13.38
CA PRO A 46 -0.78 -22.36 12.04
C PRO A 46 -2.16 -22.33 11.38
N VAL A 47 -2.20 -22.05 10.09
CA VAL A 47 -3.44 -22.11 9.28
C VAL A 47 -3.39 -23.35 8.42
N ASP A 48 -4.03 -24.42 8.90
CA ASP A 48 -4.20 -25.68 8.18
C ASP A 48 -5.16 -25.56 7.00
N GLY A 49 -4.90 -26.30 5.91
CA GLY A 49 -5.76 -26.38 4.73
C GLY A 49 -6.01 -25.03 4.04
N ALA A 50 -5.08 -24.08 4.15
CA ALA A 50 -5.13 -22.87 3.34
C ALA A 50 -4.69 -23.17 1.90
N THR A 51 -5.49 -22.76 0.91
CA THR A 51 -5.16 -22.95 -0.49
C THR A 51 -4.05 -21.97 -0.90
N VAL A 52 -2.96 -22.48 -1.44
CA VAL A 52 -1.84 -21.71 -2.00
C VAL A 52 -1.92 -21.79 -3.53
N LEU A 53 -2.27 -20.68 -4.15
CA LEU A 53 -2.27 -20.49 -5.61
C LEU A 53 -0.97 -19.83 -6.02
N TYR A 54 -0.16 -20.40 -6.91
CA TYR A 54 1.10 -19.78 -7.29
C TYR A 54 1.43 -19.97 -8.77
N GLY A 55 2.36 -19.15 -9.26
CA GLY A 55 2.83 -19.23 -10.63
C GLY A 55 4.24 -18.68 -10.80
N PHE A 56 4.96 -19.27 -11.76
CA PHE A 56 6.30 -18.86 -12.17
C PHE A 56 6.23 -17.98 -13.40
N TYR A 57 6.78 -16.78 -13.31
CA TYR A 57 6.85 -15.87 -14.45
C TYR A 57 8.14 -16.10 -15.23
N ASN A 58 7.97 -16.57 -16.48
CA ASN A 58 9.05 -16.92 -17.39
C ASN A 58 9.19 -15.97 -18.60
N GLY A 59 8.46 -14.84 -18.60
CA GLY A 59 8.31 -13.94 -19.74
C GLY A 59 7.20 -14.40 -20.68
N GLY A 60 6.52 -13.44 -21.32
CA GLY A 60 5.35 -13.71 -22.17
C GLY A 60 4.02 -13.56 -21.42
N SER A 61 2.93 -13.90 -22.10
CA SER A 61 1.55 -13.65 -21.62
C SER A 61 0.97 -14.77 -20.74
N GLN A 62 1.62 -15.90 -20.60
CA GLN A 62 1.12 -17.04 -19.81
C GLN A 62 2.13 -17.48 -18.78
N SER A 63 1.74 -17.47 -17.50
CA SER A 63 2.43 -18.17 -16.42
C SER A 63 1.73 -19.49 -16.14
N GLU A 64 2.51 -20.56 -15.94
CA GLU A 64 1.97 -21.80 -15.40
C GLU A 64 1.42 -21.55 -14.01
N LYS A 65 0.20 -22.03 -13.74
CA LYS A 65 -0.49 -21.87 -12.46
C LYS A 65 -0.52 -23.20 -11.74
N PHE A 66 -0.24 -23.16 -10.47
CA PHE A 66 -0.21 -24.31 -9.56
C PHE A 66 -1.07 -24.01 -8.34
N GLU A 67 -1.56 -25.08 -7.73
CA GLU A 67 -2.38 -25.02 -6.53
C GLU A 67 -1.96 -26.13 -5.56
N GLY A 68 -2.06 -25.83 -4.26
CA GLY A 68 -1.86 -26.79 -3.20
C GLY A 68 -2.44 -26.27 -1.89
N SER A 69 -2.34 -27.06 -0.82
CA SER A 69 -2.86 -26.71 0.49
C SER A 69 -1.80 -26.83 1.56
N THR A 70 -1.86 -25.96 2.58
CA THR A 70 -1.01 -26.08 3.76
C THR A 70 -1.37 -27.33 4.55
N ASP A 71 -0.37 -27.89 5.23
CA ASP A 71 -0.54 -28.97 6.20
C ASP A 71 -1.03 -28.46 7.57
N GLU A 72 -1.18 -29.38 8.54
CA GLU A 72 -1.61 -29.09 9.92
C GLU A 72 -0.71 -28.10 10.67
N ASN A 73 0.55 -27.96 10.23
CA ASN A 73 1.52 -27.02 10.78
C ASN A 73 1.52 -25.68 10.03
N GLY A 74 0.60 -25.47 9.08
CA GLY A 74 0.53 -24.30 8.24
C GLY A 74 1.62 -24.23 7.18
N CYS A 75 2.31 -25.35 6.91
CA CYS A 75 3.45 -25.39 6.00
C CYS A 75 3.01 -25.72 4.57
N TYR A 76 3.65 -25.06 3.60
CA TYR A 76 3.58 -25.39 2.18
C TYR A 76 4.92 -25.12 1.50
N LEU A 77 5.27 -25.92 0.49
CA LEU A 77 6.53 -25.75 -0.20
C LEU A 77 6.32 -25.45 -1.68
N ILE A 78 6.70 -24.24 -2.10
CA ILE A 78 6.76 -23.86 -3.52
C ILE A 78 8.09 -24.35 -4.09
N ARG A 79 8.00 -25.23 -5.11
CA ARG A 79 9.15 -25.72 -5.89
C ARG A 79 8.89 -25.60 -7.36
N GLY A 80 9.94 -25.29 -8.12
CA GLY A 80 9.88 -25.23 -9.56
C GLY A 80 11.05 -24.50 -10.17
N ARG A 81 10.86 -24.00 -11.39
CA ARG A 81 11.88 -23.26 -12.14
C ARG A 81 11.27 -22.01 -12.74
N CYS A 82 11.90 -20.86 -12.56
CA CYS A 82 11.45 -19.62 -13.17
C CYS A 82 12.62 -18.74 -13.65
N LYS A 83 12.29 -17.74 -14.47
CA LYS A 83 13.26 -16.78 -15.03
C LYS A 83 13.33 -15.49 -14.24
N TYR A 84 12.20 -15.01 -13.69
CA TYR A 84 12.13 -13.64 -13.14
C TYR A 84 11.57 -13.57 -11.73
N TYR A 85 10.36 -14.11 -11.50
CA TYR A 85 9.72 -14.05 -10.20
C TYR A 85 8.70 -15.17 -10.01
N VAL A 86 8.40 -15.44 -8.79
CA VAL A 86 7.23 -16.23 -8.38
C VAL A 86 6.22 -15.31 -7.70
N SER A 87 4.95 -15.49 -8.05
CA SER A 87 3.84 -14.85 -7.35
C SER A 87 2.94 -15.93 -6.75
N TRP A 88 2.38 -15.65 -5.58
CA TRP A 88 1.43 -16.56 -4.96
C TRP A 88 0.38 -15.80 -4.18
N SER A 89 -0.78 -16.44 -4.00
CA SER A 89 -1.86 -15.99 -3.14
C SER A 89 -2.22 -17.11 -2.19
N VAL A 90 -2.62 -16.75 -0.97
CA VAL A 90 -3.08 -17.69 0.04
C VAL A 90 -4.53 -17.37 0.39
N VAL A 91 -5.40 -18.36 0.25
CA VAL A 91 -6.85 -18.21 0.46
C VAL A 91 -7.33 -19.21 1.50
N LYS A 92 -8.11 -18.73 2.47
CA LYS A 92 -8.78 -19.57 3.47
C LYS A 92 -10.12 -18.94 3.84
N LYS A 93 -11.18 -19.75 3.92
CA LYS A 93 -12.49 -19.29 4.40
C LYS A 93 -12.37 -18.65 5.79
N GLY A 94 -12.95 -17.49 5.98
CA GLY A 94 -12.88 -16.73 7.23
C GLY A 94 -11.62 -15.87 7.39
N PHE A 95 -10.80 -15.74 6.34
CA PHE A 95 -9.61 -14.89 6.30
C PHE A 95 -9.65 -13.96 5.08
N TYR A 96 -8.90 -12.87 5.17
CA TYR A 96 -8.58 -12.04 4.02
C TYR A 96 -7.49 -12.72 3.19
N MET A 97 -7.61 -12.63 1.87
CA MET A 97 -6.61 -13.20 0.96
C MET A 97 -5.25 -12.51 1.15
N GLY A 98 -4.21 -13.32 1.24
CA GLY A 98 -2.82 -12.85 1.15
C GLY A 98 -2.31 -12.94 -0.28
N SER A 99 -1.61 -11.91 -0.77
CA SER A 99 -1.00 -11.88 -2.11
C SER A 99 0.45 -11.42 -2.05
N PHE A 100 1.34 -12.17 -2.69
CA PHE A 100 2.78 -12.02 -2.52
C PHE A 100 3.50 -12.15 -3.86
N ARG A 101 4.71 -11.55 -3.92
CA ARG A 101 5.63 -11.72 -5.04
C ARG A 101 7.06 -11.77 -4.52
N GLN A 102 7.85 -12.70 -5.03
CA GLN A 102 9.29 -12.75 -4.86
C GLN A 102 9.95 -12.54 -6.22
N SER A 103 10.53 -11.37 -6.43
CA SER A 103 11.41 -11.09 -7.56
C SER A 103 12.83 -11.48 -7.20
N PHE A 104 13.55 -12.03 -8.17
CA PHE A 104 14.93 -12.48 -7.99
C PHE A 104 15.88 -11.47 -8.65
N ALA A 105 16.65 -10.79 -7.83
CA ALA A 105 17.65 -9.82 -8.24
C ALA A 105 18.87 -9.89 -7.33
N SER A 106 20.04 -9.63 -7.87
CA SER A 106 21.26 -9.47 -7.07
C SER A 106 21.17 -8.21 -6.23
N THR A 107 21.65 -8.31 -5.00
CA THR A 107 21.88 -7.17 -4.12
C THR A 107 23.37 -6.96 -3.94
N LYS A 108 23.77 -5.85 -3.31
CA LYS A 108 25.18 -5.61 -2.97
C LYS A 108 25.78 -6.67 -2.05
N GLU A 109 24.93 -7.34 -1.28
CA GLU A 109 25.33 -8.28 -0.23
C GLU A 109 25.21 -9.75 -0.66
N ARG A 110 24.38 -10.03 -1.69
CA ARG A 110 24.08 -11.39 -2.09
C ARG A 110 23.80 -11.50 -3.60
N PRO A 111 24.43 -12.47 -4.30
CA PRO A 111 24.07 -12.79 -5.67
C PRO A 111 22.64 -13.33 -5.74
N ALA A 112 21.95 -13.07 -6.85
CA ALA A 112 20.59 -13.57 -7.06
C ALA A 112 20.57 -15.09 -7.30
N VAL A 113 21.65 -15.66 -7.84
CA VAL A 113 21.76 -17.08 -8.22
C VAL A 113 23.06 -17.68 -7.67
N ILE A 114 22.96 -18.85 -7.03
CA ILE A 114 24.08 -19.68 -6.59
C ILE A 114 23.81 -21.11 -7.07
N ASP A 115 24.72 -21.71 -7.80
CA ASP A 115 24.62 -23.08 -8.32
C ASP A 115 23.28 -23.39 -9.04
N GLY A 116 22.81 -22.45 -9.87
CA GLY A 116 21.56 -22.58 -10.61
C GLY A 116 20.29 -22.46 -9.76
N LYS A 117 20.39 -21.96 -8.54
CA LYS A 117 19.30 -21.80 -7.56
C LYS A 117 19.06 -20.34 -7.23
N TRP A 118 17.81 -19.91 -7.33
CA TRP A 118 17.42 -18.55 -6.92
C TRP A 118 17.57 -18.38 -5.40
N GLN A 119 18.10 -17.22 -4.99
CA GLN A 119 18.30 -16.89 -3.60
C GLN A 119 17.15 -15.97 -3.08
N PRO A 120 16.76 -16.11 -1.81
CA PRO A 120 17.25 -17.07 -0.82
C PRO A 120 16.67 -18.49 -1.06
N TRP A 121 17.55 -19.48 -1.04
CA TRP A 121 17.18 -20.89 -1.25
C TRP A 121 16.80 -21.55 0.08
N GLY A 122 15.57 -22.06 0.17
CA GLY A 122 15.12 -22.82 1.35
C GLY A 122 14.86 -21.96 2.60
N GLU A 123 14.95 -20.64 2.50
CA GLU A 123 14.58 -19.74 3.60
C GLU A 123 13.06 -19.69 3.74
N GLU A 124 12.56 -19.95 4.95
CA GLU A 124 11.13 -19.94 5.27
C GLU A 124 10.53 -18.54 5.14
N ARG A 125 9.38 -18.45 4.51
CA ARG A 125 8.56 -17.25 4.42
C ARG A 125 7.35 -17.35 5.33
N ARG A 126 7.39 -16.62 6.45
CA ARG A 126 6.26 -16.49 7.34
C ARG A 126 5.22 -15.54 6.76
N ILE A 127 3.99 -16.01 6.64
CA ILE A 127 2.85 -15.29 6.08
C ILE A 127 1.77 -15.23 7.13
N VAL A 128 1.34 -14.01 7.49
CA VAL A 128 0.24 -13.78 8.41
C VAL A 128 -1.03 -13.52 7.61
N LEU A 129 -2.05 -14.35 7.78
CA LEU A 129 -3.38 -14.14 7.25
C LEU A 129 -4.26 -13.46 8.31
N LYS A 130 -4.83 -12.33 7.96
CA LYS A 130 -5.80 -11.63 8.80
C LYS A 130 -7.14 -12.33 8.80
N ARG A 131 -7.70 -12.57 10.00
CA ARG A 131 -9.05 -13.12 10.13
C ARG A 131 -10.11 -12.10 9.73
N LYS A 132 -11.22 -12.54 9.16
CA LYS A 132 -12.45 -11.75 9.05
C LYS A 132 -13.14 -11.79 10.41
N LEU A 133 -13.12 -10.67 11.13
CA LEU A 133 -13.67 -10.56 12.48
C LEU A 133 -15.10 -10.04 12.47
N ASN A 134 -15.30 -8.87 11.92
CA ASN A 134 -16.59 -8.19 11.86
C ASN A 134 -16.63 -7.18 10.69
N PRO A 135 -16.57 -7.65 9.43
CA PRO A 135 -16.68 -6.76 8.28
C PRO A 135 -17.99 -5.99 8.29
N ILE A 136 -17.92 -4.68 8.08
CA ILE A 136 -19.06 -3.77 8.07
C ILE A 136 -19.19 -3.06 6.71
N ALA A 137 -20.43 -2.71 6.35
CA ALA A 137 -20.67 -1.85 5.22
C ALA A 137 -20.18 -0.43 5.50
N MET A 138 -19.26 0.08 4.67
CA MET A 138 -18.79 1.45 4.70
C MET A 138 -19.24 2.21 3.46
N SER A 139 -19.50 3.52 3.61
CA SER A 139 -19.62 4.40 2.44
C SER A 139 -18.26 4.44 1.74
N THR A 140 -18.22 4.02 0.48
CA THR A 140 -16.96 3.91 -0.25
C THR A 140 -16.99 4.76 -1.50
N HIS A 141 -16.00 5.63 -1.64
CA HIS A 141 -15.85 6.54 -2.76
C HIS A 141 -14.42 6.56 -3.29
N ARG A 142 -14.29 6.89 -4.58
CA ARG A 142 -13.01 7.00 -5.27
C ARG A 142 -12.97 8.30 -6.06
N PHE A 143 -11.87 9.03 -5.94
CA PHE A 143 -11.62 10.19 -6.80
C PHE A 143 -10.69 9.80 -7.94
N ASP A 144 -11.13 10.15 -9.13
CA ASP A 144 -10.27 10.22 -10.30
C ASP A 144 -10.46 11.60 -10.93
N ARG A 145 -9.39 12.42 -10.87
CA ARG A 145 -9.36 13.76 -11.46
C ARG A 145 -10.45 14.73 -10.97
N TYR A 146 -10.76 14.68 -9.68
CA TYR A 146 -11.74 15.58 -9.08
C TYR A 146 -11.14 16.99 -8.92
N LYS A 147 -11.72 17.99 -9.58
CA LYS A 147 -11.19 19.36 -9.56
C LYS A 147 -11.76 20.16 -8.40
N PRO A 148 -10.92 20.98 -7.70
CA PRO A 148 -11.43 21.93 -6.75
C PRO A 148 -12.27 23.00 -7.46
N PRO A 149 -13.39 23.45 -6.90
CA PRO A 149 -14.24 24.48 -7.49
C PRO A 149 -13.58 25.86 -7.51
N VAL A 150 -12.77 26.17 -6.51
CA VAL A 150 -12.00 27.43 -6.42
C VAL A 150 -10.62 27.15 -5.81
N PHE A 151 -9.69 28.11 -5.97
CA PHE A 151 -8.36 28.11 -5.39
C PHE A 151 -8.24 29.17 -4.30
N ASP A 152 -7.26 28.99 -3.44
CA ASP A 152 -6.86 29.94 -2.38
C ASP A 152 -7.89 30.14 -1.27
N GLU A 153 -9.00 29.39 -1.29
CA GLU A 153 -10.05 29.40 -0.29
C GLU A 153 -10.17 28.07 0.45
N TRP A 154 -10.64 28.13 1.70
CA TRP A 154 -10.98 26.93 2.45
C TRP A 154 -12.36 26.42 2.07
N LEU A 155 -12.43 25.19 1.63
CA LEU A 155 -13.62 24.50 1.12
C LEU A 155 -14.03 23.39 2.07
N GLY A 156 -15.27 23.39 2.52
CA GLY A 156 -15.85 22.29 3.28
C GLY A 156 -16.04 21.05 2.38
N PHE A 157 -15.66 19.89 2.90
CA PHE A 157 -15.80 18.62 2.18
C PHE A 157 -16.40 17.55 3.08
N ASP A 158 -17.44 16.89 2.58
CA ASP A 158 -18.13 15.77 3.21
C ASP A 158 -17.45 14.45 2.82
N LEU A 159 -16.75 13.83 3.77
CA LEU A 159 -16.04 12.57 3.54
C LEU A 159 -16.96 11.36 3.36
N CYS A 160 -18.20 11.43 3.90
CA CYS A 160 -19.17 10.36 3.76
C CYS A 160 -19.79 10.33 2.36
N LYS A 161 -20.17 11.50 1.85
CA LYS A 161 -20.75 11.65 0.50
C LYS A 161 -19.72 11.87 -0.57
N CYS A 162 -18.51 12.25 -0.20
CA CYS A 162 -17.43 12.68 -1.09
C CYS A 162 -17.83 13.85 -2.00
N LEU A 163 -18.47 14.87 -1.39
CA LEU A 163 -18.96 16.06 -2.08
C LEU A 163 -18.46 17.32 -1.37
N TRP A 164 -18.25 18.40 -2.17
CA TRP A 164 -18.07 19.73 -1.63
C TRP A 164 -19.34 20.17 -0.88
N CYS A 165 -19.17 20.90 0.22
CA CYS A 165 -20.28 21.54 0.90
C CYS A 165 -20.73 22.80 0.15
N SER A 166 -21.93 23.31 0.50
CA SER A 166 -22.43 24.60 0.00
C SER A 166 -21.37 25.71 0.14
N PRO A 167 -21.23 26.63 -0.86
CA PRO A 167 -22.06 26.78 -2.07
C PRO A 167 -21.61 25.93 -3.27
N TYR A 168 -20.59 25.07 -3.15
CA TYR A 168 -19.94 24.42 -4.27
C TYR A 168 -20.43 22.99 -4.53
N GLY A 169 -21.30 22.47 -3.67
CA GLY A 169 -21.85 21.12 -3.81
C GLY A 169 -22.94 20.83 -2.74
N GLU A 170 -23.36 19.56 -2.69
CA GLU A 170 -24.45 19.07 -1.86
C GLU A 170 -23.95 18.30 -0.62
N GLY A 171 -22.68 18.45 -0.25
CA GLY A 171 -22.14 17.90 1.00
C GLY A 171 -22.85 18.52 2.20
N GLU A 172 -23.29 17.67 3.15
CA GLU A 172 -24.08 18.09 4.31
C GLU A 172 -23.21 18.45 5.51
N HIS A 173 -22.03 17.84 5.60
CA HIS A 173 -21.12 18.03 6.73
C HIS A 173 -19.73 18.38 6.22
N ALA A 174 -19.19 19.51 6.67
CA ALA A 174 -17.80 19.85 6.43
C ALA A 174 -16.91 19.01 7.37
N ASP A 175 -16.72 17.74 7.03
CA ASP A 175 -15.88 16.82 7.79
C ASP A 175 -14.43 17.30 7.86
N VAL A 176 -13.97 17.89 6.78
CA VAL A 176 -12.65 18.52 6.64
C VAL A 176 -12.78 19.83 5.87
N LEU A 177 -11.84 20.74 6.12
CA LEU A 177 -11.60 21.91 5.29
C LEU A 177 -10.41 21.63 4.37
N MET A 178 -10.53 21.90 3.08
CA MET A 178 -9.49 21.73 2.08
C MET A 178 -9.17 23.05 1.41
N ARG A 179 -7.88 23.32 1.17
CA ARG A 179 -7.43 24.48 0.40
C ARG A 179 -6.43 24.05 -0.66
N PHE A 180 -6.58 24.61 -1.86
CA PHE A 180 -5.73 24.36 -3.00
C PHE A 180 -5.13 25.66 -3.44
N THR A 181 -3.80 25.67 -3.65
CA THR A 181 -3.13 26.80 -4.28
C THR A 181 -2.55 26.38 -5.60
N LYS A 182 -2.41 27.33 -6.54
CA LYS A 182 -1.86 27.09 -7.85
C LYS A 182 -1.11 28.32 -8.35
N ASP A 183 0.22 28.25 -8.39
CA ASP A 183 1.08 29.18 -9.12
C ASP A 183 1.56 28.46 -10.39
N TYR A 184 0.99 28.83 -11.53
CA TYR A 184 1.26 28.17 -12.81
C TYR A 184 1.78 29.19 -13.83
N ARG A 185 3.02 29.04 -14.25
CA ARG A 185 3.66 29.85 -15.28
C ARG A 185 3.80 29.08 -16.59
N SER A 186 4.16 27.79 -16.51
CA SER A 186 4.29 26.91 -17.65
C SER A 186 4.18 25.44 -17.22
N PRO A 187 4.05 24.45 -18.13
CA PRO A 187 4.11 23.02 -17.81
C PRO A 187 5.38 22.61 -17.08
N PHE A 188 6.39 23.44 -17.10
CA PHE A 188 7.70 23.19 -16.54
C PHE A 188 8.05 24.10 -15.37
N ASP A 189 7.25 25.11 -15.09
CA ASP A 189 7.41 26.05 -13.99
C ASP A 189 6.04 26.27 -13.32
N PHE A 190 5.80 25.54 -12.25
CA PHE A 190 4.59 25.68 -11.43
C PHE A 190 4.83 25.20 -10.00
N ALA A 191 3.99 25.70 -9.11
CA ALA A 191 3.86 25.19 -7.75
C ALA A 191 2.37 25.05 -7.41
N SER A 192 2.02 24.00 -6.68
CA SER A 192 0.68 23.82 -6.13
C SER A 192 0.77 23.23 -4.74
N THR A 193 -0.19 23.56 -3.88
CA THR A 193 -0.31 22.97 -2.56
C THR A 193 -1.70 22.42 -2.35
N PHE A 194 -1.78 21.40 -1.53
CA PHE A 194 -2.99 20.83 -0.98
C PHE A 194 -2.88 20.80 0.53
N GLU A 195 -3.78 21.52 1.18
CA GLU A 195 -3.85 21.63 2.63
C GLU A 195 -5.21 21.11 3.11
N VAL A 196 -5.19 20.34 4.19
CA VAL A 196 -6.38 19.85 4.87
C VAL A 196 -6.32 20.26 6.34
N SER A 197 -7.43 20.72 6.88
CA SER A 197 -7.58 21.11 8.26
C SER A 197 -8.88 20.58 8.85
N PHE A 198 -8.81 20.18 10.11
CA PHE A 198 -9.95 19.77 10.94
C PHE A 198 -10.33 20.82 11.99
N THR A 199 -9.90 22.06 11.85
CA THR A 199 -10.10 23.12 12.84
C THR A 199 -11.56 23.37 13.22
N ASN A 200 -12.49 22.97 12.36
CA ASN A 200 -13.94 23.03 12.63
C ASN A 200 -14.48 21.80 13.43
N ASN A 201 -13.62 20.81 13.71
CA ASN A 201 -13.99 19.59 14.43
C ASN A 201 -12.98 19.33 15.56
N PRO A 202 -13.23 19.69 16.80
CA PRO A 202 -12.31 19.48 17.92
C PRO A 202 -11.98 17.98 18.09
N CYS A 203 -10.74 17.64 18.37
CA CYS A 203 -10.23 16.27 18.45
C CYS A 203 -10.31 15.47 17.14
N ALA A 204 -10.70 16.07 16.01
CA ALA A 204 -10.65 15.41 14.70
C ALA A 204 -9.24 15.45 14.10
N GLY A 205 -8.99 14.61 13.10
CA GLY A 205 -7.68 14.59 12.43
C GLY A 205 -7.41 13.36 11.61
N PHE A 206 -6.20 13.34 11.03
CA PHE A 206 -5.62 12.17 10.34
C PHE A 206 -4.55 11.48 11.19
N ALA A 207 -4.60 10.15 11.20
CA ALA A 207 -3.51 9.29 11.63
C ALA A 207 -2.88 8.64 10.39
N LEU A 208 -1.56 8.78 10.24
CA LEU A 208 -0.80 8.15 9.17
C LEU A 208 -0.34 6.77 9.63
N LEU A 209 -0.73 5.73 8.91
CA LEU A 209 -0.41 4.34 9.22
C LEU A 209 0.18 3.61 8.00
N ARG A 210 0.90 2.52 8.26
CA ARG A 210 1.44 1.65 7.21
C ARG A 210 0.43 0.59 6.82
N LYS A 211 0.33 0.35 5.50
CA LYS A 211 -0.48 -0.72 4.92
C LYS A 211 0.17 -2.07 5.15
N ASP A 212 -0.64 -3.06 5.38
CA ASP A 212 -0.25 -4.43 5.12
C ASP A 212 -0.34 -4.69 3.61
N MET A 213 0.80 -4.57 2.93
CA MET A 213 0.86 -4.71 1.47
C MET A 213 0.60 -6.12 0.98
N CYS A 214 0.64 -7.09 1.88
CA CYS A 214 0.46 -8.51 1.58
C CYS A 214 -0.96 -9.01 1.82
N SER A 215 -1.79 -8.25 2.52
CA SER A 215 -3.19 -8.61 2.82
C SER A 215 -4.17 -7.83 1.95
N GLU A 216 -5.28 -8.47 1.59
CA GLU A 216 -6.45 -7.80 1.01
C GLU A 216 -6.97 -6.70 1.97
N MET A 217 -7.06 -6.98 3.26
CA MET A 217 -7.30 -5.98 4.30
C MET A 217 -6.00 -5.27 4.67
N LYS A 218 -5.73 -4.16 4.02
CA LYS A 218 -4.49 -3.39 4.18
C LYS A 218 -4.42 -2.55 5.44
N SER A 219 -5.58 -2.25 6.07
CA SER A 219 -5.68 -1.44 7.30
C SER A 219 -5.54 -2.27 8.57
N VAL A 220 -5.39 -1.60 9.71
CA VAL A 220 -5.69 -2.16 11.01
C VAL A 220 -7.19 -2.44 11.15
N TYR A 221 -7.58 -3.29 12.11
CA TYR A 221 -8.99 -3.61 12.35
C TYR A 221 -9.76 -2.46 12.99
N THR A 222 -9.10 -1.71 13.87
CA THR A 222 -9.74 -0.65 14.64
C THR A 222 -8.95 0.64 14.62
N ALA A 223 -9.65 1.77 14.59
CA ALA A 223 -9.07 3.09 14.76
C ALA A 223 -8.53 3.29 16.20
N SER A 224 -7.53 4.16 16.34
CA SER A 224 -7.00 4.51 17.66
C SER A 224 -8.00 5.40 18.44
N THR A 225 -8.09 5.18 19.75
CA THR A 225 -8.79 6.09 20.66
C THR A 225 -7.89 7.19 21.21
N ASN A 226 -6.57 7.08 21.01
CA ASN A 226 -5.61 8.05 21.53
C ASN A 226 -5.62 9.32 20.67
N ASP A 227 -5.93 10.46 21.27
CA ASP A 227 -6.00 11.76 20.60
C ASP A 227 -4.67 12.18 19.99
N SER A 228 -3.54 11.87 20.64
CA SER A 228 -2.21 12.21 20.12
C SER A 228 -1.84 11.48 18.80
N THR A 229 -2.61 10.49 18.41
CA THR A 229 -2.42 9.77 17.12
C THR A 229 -2.89 10.61 15.93
N TYR A 230 -3.81 11.55 16.16
CA TYR A 230 -4.45 12.32 15.10
C TYR A 230 -3.82 13.70 14.95
N SER A 231 -3.43 14.05 13.73
CA SER A 231 -2.98 15.39 13.35
C SER A 231 -4.14 16.18 12.78
N GLU A 232 -4.33 17.39 13.30
CA GLU A 232 -5.37 18.33 12.84
C GLU A 232 -5.13 18.82 11.42
N THR A 233 -3.90 18.74 10.93
CA THR A 233 -3.51 19.26 9.61
C THR A 233 -2.80 18.21 8.76
N TYR A 234 -2.99 18.34 7.45
CA TYR A 234 -2.31 17.54 6.43
C TYR A 234 -1.90 18.45 5.28
N PHE A 235 -0.65 18.35 4.84
CA PHE A 235 -0.09 19.21 3.79
C PHE A 235 0.63 18.38 2.74
N LYS A 236 0.38 18.68 1.46
CA LYS A 236 1.10 18.12 0.32
C LYS A 236 1.46 19.22 -0.66
N GLN A 237 2.66 19.14 -1.22
CA GLN A 237 3.16 20.09 -2.20
C GLN A 237 3.61 19.38 -3.47
N VAL A 238 3.27 19.97 -4.62
CA VAL A 238 3.85 19.61 -5.91
C VAL A 238 4.53 20.84 -6.48
N LYS A 239 5.79 20.70 -6.86
CA LYS A 239 6.59 21.78 -7.44
C LYS A 239 7.44 21.28 -8.60
N ARG A 240 7.37 21.93 -9.75
CA ARG A 240 8.25 21.70 -10.89
C ARG A 240 8.91 23.00 -11.31
N ILE A 241 10.23 23.03 -11.31
CA ILE A 241 11.05 24.16 -11.75
C ILE A 241 12.03 23.64 -12.80
N VAL A 242 12.01 24.22 -14.02
CA VAL A 242 12.83 23.74 -15.15
C VAL A 242 14.22 24.32 -15.17
N GLU A 243 14.43 25.54 -14.70
CA GLU A 243 15.75 26.19 -14.74
C GLU A 243 16.85 25.35 -14.07
N ASN A 244 16.49 24.45 -13.13
CA ASN A 244 17.41 23.52 -12.49
C ASN A 244 17.04 22.03 -12.67
N GLY A 245 16.09 21.71 -13.55
CA GLY A 245 15.63 20.33 -13.76
C GLY A 245 15.01 19.65 -12.52
N THR A 246 14.66 20.43 -11.50
CA THR A 246 14.16 19.90 -10.24
C THR A 246 12.64 19.71 -10.31
N CYS A 247 12.18 18.49 -10.09
CA CYS A 247 10.78 18.19 -9.81
C CYS A 247 10.69 17.68 -8.37
N ARG A 248 9.89 18.34 -7.54
CA ARG A 248 9.57 17.89 -6.18
C ARG A 248 8.09 17.63 -6.10
N GLU A 249 7.74 16.47 -5.60
CA GLU A 249 6.36 16.03 -5.41
C GLU A 249 6.28 15.30 -4.07
N ASP A 250 5.51 15.86 -3.14
CA ASP A 250 5.23 15.21 -1.88
C ASP A 250 4.02 14.31 -2.07
N ARG A 251 4.24 13.00 -2.12
CA ARG A 251 3.18 11.99 -2.22
C ARG A 251 3.00 11.24 -0.92
N LEU A 252 1.78 10.77 -0.70
CA LEU A 252 1.58 9.73 0.29
C LEU A 252 2.26 8.45 -0.22
N PRO A 253 3.24 7.87 0.51
CA PRO A 253 3.89 6.64 0.11
C PRO A 253 2.90 5.52 -0.20
N ASP A 254 3.22 4.66 -1.16
CA ASP A 254 2.32 3.59 -1.58
C ASP A 254 2.01 2.59 -0.44
N ASP A 255 2.93 2.45 0.51
CA ASP A 255 2.81 1.60 1.71
C ASP A 255 2.17 2.31 2.90
N GLU A 256 1.67 3.55 2.73
CA GLU A 256 1.00 4.31 3.79
C GLU A 256 -0.47 4.59 3.43
N TYR A 257 -1.29 4.79 4.46
CA TYR A 257 -2.69 5.20 4.35
C TYR A 257 -3.07 6.09 5.52
N LEU A 258 -4.18 6.82 5.37
CA LEU A 258 -4.72 7.69 6.39
C LEU A 258 -5.91 7.02 7.07
N VAL A 259 -5.95 7.06 8.39
CA VAL A 259 -7.17 6.86 9.19
C VAL A 259 -7.64 8.24 9.62
N PHE A 260 -8.92 8.53 9.50
CA PHE A 260 -9.48 9.79 9.95
C PHE A 260 -10.50 9.61 11.07
N ARG A 261 -10.61 10.66 11.91
CA ARG A 261 -11.64 10.84 12.90
C ARG A 261 -12.29 12.19 12.64
N THR A 262 -13.62 12.22 12.54
CA THR A 262 -14.40 13.43 12.22
C THR A 262 -15.77 13.40 12.89
N ARG A 263 -16.61 14.42 12.67
CA ARG A 263 -17.94 14.61 13.28
C ARG A 263 -17.90 14.44 14.80
N THR A 264 -16.86 14.98 15.39
CA THR A 264 -16.58 14.83 16.81
C THR A 264 -17.52 15.68 17.66
N LYS A 265 -17.92 15.15 18.82
CA LYS A 265 -18.57 15.88 19.88
C LYS A 265 -17.71 15.78 21.14
N VAL A 266 -17.52 16.87 21.82
CA VAL A 266 -16.73 16.93 23.05
C VAL A 266 -17.59 17.45 24.21
N ASP A 267 -17.21 17.09 25.43
CA ASP A 267 -17.81 17.66 26.64
C ASP A 267 -17.23 19.05 26.94
N ASP A 268 -17.74 19.68 28.00
CA ASP A 268 -17.31 21.03 28.46
C ASP A 268 -15.81 21.08 28.86
N LYS A 269 -15.18 19.92 29.02
CA LYS A 269 -13.74 19.78 29.34
C LYS A 269 -12.91 19.44 28.13
N GLY A 270 -13.50 19.42 26.94
CA GLY A 270 -12.84 19.07 25.69
C GLY A 270 -12.59 17.57 25.50
N ARG A 271 -13.19 16.67 26.31
CA ARG A 271 -13.05 15.22 26.16
C ARG A 271 -14.00 14.70 25.10
N LEU A 272 -13.51 13.82 24.24
CA LEU A 272 -14.28 13.23 23.18
C LEU A 272 -15.47 12.41 23.71
N LEU A 273 -16.68 12.75 23.29
CA LEU A 273 -17.92 12.04 23.59
C LEU A 273 -18.37 11.14 22.44
N SER A 274 -18.18 11.61 21.20
CA SER A 274 -18.62 10.91 20.02
C SER A 274 -17.77 11.30 18.81
N ALA A 275 -17.55 10.34 17.90
CA ALA A 275 -16.86 10.56 16.64
C ALA A 275 -17.30 9.55 15.57
N HIS A 276 -17.01 9.87 14.32
CA HIS A 276 -17.02 8.91 13.20
C HIS A 276 -15.59 8.67 12.73
N TYR A 277 -15.37 7.48 12.19
CA TYR A 277 -14.05 7.04 11.75
C TYR A 277 -14.11 6.54 10.31
N GLY A 278 -12.94 6.51 9.69
CA GLY A 278 -12.79 5.94 8.37
C GLY A 278 -11.34 5.90 7.93
N LYS A 279 -11.13 5.51 6.69
CA LYS A 279 -9.78 5.35 6.13
C LYS A 279 -9.71 5.83 4.69
N ILE A 280 -8.51 6.25 4.27
CA ILE A 280 -8.24 6.68 2.89
C ILE A 280 -7.04 5.90 2.37
N TYR A 281 -7.23 5.13 1.30
CA TYR A 281 -6.18 4.41 0.61
C TYR A 281 -5.69 5.15 -0.63
N GLY A 282 -4.41 4.97 -0.93
CA GLY A 282 -3.76 5.51 -2.11
C GLY A 282 -3.41 6.97 -1.99
N PRO A 283 -3.15 7.65 -3.11
CA PRO A 283 -2.85 9.06 -3.06
C PRO A 283 -4.04 9.82 -2.47
N PHE A 284 -3.76 10.72 -1.54
CA PHE A 284 -4.69 11.75 -1.11
C PHE A 284 -3.95 13.06 -1.29
N GLU A 285 -4.00 13.57 -2.51
CA GLU A 285 -3.13 14.63 -3.00
C GLU A 285 -3.78 15.40 -4.14
N TYR A 286 -3.19 16.55 -4.46
CA TYR A 286 -3.48 17.34 -5.62
C TYR A 286 -2.33 17.17 -6.61
N ASN A 287 -2.59 16.48 -7.70
CA ASN A 287 -1.56 15.96 -8.60
C ASN A 287 -1.07 16.98 -9.64
N LEU A 288 -0.11 16.57 -10.47
CA LEU A 288 0.46 17.34 -11.57
C LEU A 288 -0.57 17.78 -12.63
N ASN A 289 -1.72 17.13 -12.71
CA ASN A 289 -2.82 17.48 -13.60
C ASN A 289 -3.81 18.47 -12.96
N PHE A 290 -3.46 19.01 -11.80
CA PHE A 290 -4.30 19.90 -11.01
C PHE A 290 -5.67 19.29 -10.69
N ALA A 291 -5.65 18.06 -10.22
CA ALA A 291 -6.82 17.33 -9.80
C ALA A 291 -6.54 16.53 -8.53
N MET A 292 -7.55 16.35 -7.68
CA MET A 292 -7.50 15.45 -6.54
C MET A 292 -7.56 14.00 -6.99
N GLU A 293 -6.76 13.18 -6.35
CA GLU A 293 -6.79 11.72 -6.50
C GLU A 293 -6.94 11.03 -5.14
N SER A 294 -7.75 9.97 -5.12
CA SER A 294 -7.83 9.00 -4.03
C SER A 294 -8.24 7.64 -4.58
N ARG A 295 -7.57 6.58 -4.15
CA ARG A 295 -7.93 5.21 -4.54
C ARG A 295 -9.11 4.64 -3.76
N GLY A 296 -9.48 5.25 -2.66
CA GLY A 296 -10.65 4.87 -1.88
C GLY A 296 -10.74 5.62 -0.57
N ILE A 297 -11.89 6.24 -0.34
CA ILE A 297 -12.29 6.81 0.95
C ILE A 297 -13.39 5.91 1.49
N TYR A 298 -13.18 5.38 2.69
CA TYR A 298 -14.09 4.47 3.38
C TYR A 298 -14.56 5.15 4.65
N PHE A 299 -15.85 5.42 4.76
CA PHE A 299 -16.46 6.12 5.89
C PHE A 299 -17.38 5.18 6.67
N ASN A 300 -17.09 4.97 7.96
CA ASN A 300 -17.98 4.27 8.86
C ASN A 300 -19.06 5.23 9.36
N SER A 301 -20.30 5.02 8.94
CA SER A 301 -21.44 5.87 9.27
C SER A 301 -21.99 5.67 10.70
N THR A 302 -21.50 4.65 11.42
CA THR A 302 -21.89 4.38 12.80
C THR A 302 -21.02 5.20 13.77
N ALA A 303 -21.64 6.06 14.55
CA ALA A 303 -20.92 6.86 15.54
C ALA A 303 -20.32 5.97 16.64
N ASN A 304 -19.11 6.31 17.08
CA ASN A 304 -18.32 5.59 18.09
C ASN A 304 -17.92 4.15 17.72
N ASP A 305 -18.16 3.74 16.49
CA ASP A 305 -17.67 2.46 15.99
C ASP A 305 -16.26 2.63 15.41
N LEU A 306 -15.27 2.09 16.12
CA LEU A 306 -13.86 2.14 15.75
C LEU A 306 -13.52 1.17 14.61
N ASN A 307 -14.48 0.35 14.16
CA ASN A 307 -14.25 -0.70 13.18
C ASN A 307 -13.84 -0.11 11.82
N LEU A 308 -12.69 -0.55 11.31
CA LEU A 308 -12.15 -0.20 9.99
C LEU A 308 -12.15 -1.39 9.04
N GLU A 309 -12.75 -2.51 9.43
CA GLU A 309 -12.88 -3.71 8.63
C GLU A 309 -14.09 -3.55 7.68
N ASP A 310 -13.82 -3.26 6.41
CA ASP A 310 -14.87 -3.12 5.40
C ASP A 310 -15.28 -4.48 4.81
N ASP A 311 -16.55 -4.59 4.43
CA ASP A 311 -17.15 -5.78 3.79
C ASP A 311 -17.03 -5.77 2.27
N VAL A 312 -16.18 -4.90 1.73
CA VAL A 312 -15.96 -4.87 0.28
C VAL A 312 -15.44 -6.23 -0.15
N THR A 313 -16.40 -7.08 -0.49
CA THR A 313 -16.12 -8.33 -1.22
C THR A 313 -15.56 -7.91 -2.57
N TYR A 314 -14.23 -7.96 -2.70
CA TYR A 314 -13.64 -8.09 -4.03
C TYR A 314 -14.35 -9.26 -4.68
N LYS A 315 -15.10 -8.99 -5.73
CA LYS A 315 -15.69 -10.05 -6.55
C LYS A 315 -14.51 -10.93 -6.95
N GLU A 316 -14.56 -12.19 -6.61
CA GLU A 316 -13.52 -13.20 -6.89
C GLU A 316 -13.13 -13.29 -8.38
N SER A 317 -13.82 -12.56 -9.26
CA SER A 317 -13.62 -12.53 -10.70
C SER A 317 -12.49 -11.59 -11.18
N GLU A 318 -11.86 -10.80 -10.31
CA GLU A 318 -10.79 -9.86 -10.70
C GLU A 318 -9.51 -10.08 -9.91
N VAL A 319 -9.00 -11.31 -9.91
CA VAL A 319 -7.58 -11.54 -9.64
C VAL A 319 -6.82 -11.01 -10.86
N TYR A 320 -6.57 -9.71 -10.86
CA TYR A 320 -5.75 -9.09 -11.90
C TYR A 320 -4.32 -9.55 -11.80
N PHE A 321 -3.98 -10.56 -12.59
CA PHE A 321 -2.62 -10.81 -13.09
C PHE A 321 -2.25 -9.77 -14.18
N ASN A 322 -2.77 -8.56 -14.10
CA ASN A 322 -2.45 -7.45 -14.99
C ASN A 322 -1.86 -6.31 -14.17
N GLN A 323 -0.56 -6.39 -13.94
CA GLN A 323 0.25 -5.17 -13.82
C GLN A 323 1.24 -5.19 -14.98
N ARG A 324 0.96 -4.30 -15.94
CA ARG A 324 1.90 -3.89 -16.98
C ARG A 324 3.09 -3.17 -16.36
#